data_8cdd852b3e580e0990ec66ba2becda99
#
_entry.id   8cdd852b3e580e0990ec66ba2becda99
#
_cell.length_a   1.000
_cell.length_b   1.000
_cell.length_c   1.000
_cell.angle_alpha   90.00
_cell.angle_beta   90.00
_cell.angle_gamma   90.00
#
_symmetry.space_group_name_H-M   'P 1'
#
loop_
_entity.id
_entity.type
_entity.pdbx_description
1 polymer ?
#
loop_
_entity_poly.entity_id
_entity_poly.type
_entity_poly.pdbx_seq_one_letter_code
_entity_poly.pdbx_strand_id
1 'polypeptide(L)'
;IEYINTVINDQEVDADIEKEAHAQLLELASNMETETVIENLLKAKGFNEVIAIMHKNNINIIVEKQELTTEELAQILEIVKRESQFDTNNIVIFPRK
;
A
#
# COMPACT_ATOMS: atom_id res chain seq x y z
N ILE A 1 5.95 7.63 25.74
CA ILE A 1 5.38 8.20 26.11
C ILE A 1 5.52 9.16 27.26
N GLU A 2 6.67 9.24 27.91
CA GLU A 2 6.87 10.31 28.83
C GLU A 2 6.78 11.66 28.17
N TYR A 3 7.23 11.72 26.96
CA TYR A 3 7.14 12.93 26.16
C TYR A 3 5.68 13.36 26.01
N ILE A 4 4.81 12.42 25.75
CA ILE A 4 3.38 12.73 25.62
C ILE A 4 2.82 13.13 26.99
N ASN A 5 3.23 12.46 28.01
CA ASN A 5 2.77 12.79 29.36
C ASN A 5 3.18 14.19 29.76
N THR A 6 4.33 14.63 29.30
CA THR A 6 4.80 15.98 29.58
C THR A 6 3.92 17.02 28.94
N VAL A 7 3.31 16.68 27.82
CA VAL A 7 2.50 17.62 27.04
C VAL A 7 1.05 17.63 27.50
N ILE A 8 0.70 16.77 28.42
CA ILE A 8 -0.67 16.63 28.87
C ILE A 8 -1.28 17.91 29.41
N ASN A 9 -0.46 18.78 29.94
CA ASN A 9 -0.96 20.03 30.48
C ASN A 9 -1.55 20.93 29.42
N ASP A 10 -1.24 20.67 28.16
CA ASP A 10 -1.78 21.43 27.06
C ASP A 10 -2.75 20.53 26.29
N GLN A 11 -4.02 20.66 26.59
CA GLN A 11 -5.04 19.79 26.01
C GLN A 11 -5.16 19.94 24.50
N GLU A 12 -4.89 21.13 23.96
CA GLU A 12 -4.96 21.33 22.53
C GLU A 12 -3.89 20.51 21.81
N VAL A 13 -2.66 20.57 22.31
CA VAL A 13 -1.56 19.81 21.72
C VAL A 13 -1.82 18.32 21.83
N ASP A 14 -2.33 17.89 22.95
CA ASP A 14 -2.63 16.49 23.17
C ASP A 14 -3.72 16.01 22.19
N ALA A 15 -4.76 16.79 21.99
CA ALA A 15 -5.83 16.44 21.09
C ALA A 15 -5.33 16.38 19.64
N ASP A 16 -4.45 17.30 19.26
CA ASP A 16 -3.88 17.31 17.91
C ASP A 16 -3.00 16.09 17.68
N ILE A 17 -2.21 15.73 18.67
CA ILE A 17 -1.36 14.53 18.58
C ILE A 17 -2.23 13.28 18.44
N GLU A 18 -3.30 13.18 19.18
CA GLU A 18 -4.21 12.05 19.11
C GLU A 18 -4.87 11.96 17.73
N LYS A 19 -5.31 13.08 17.19
CA LYS A 19 -5.92 13.12 15.88
C LYS A 19 -4.95 12.67 14.81
N GLU A 20 -3.72 13.15 14.88
CA GLU A 20 -2.70 12.78 13.91
C GLU A 20 -2.37 11.31 13.97
N ALA A 21 -2.20 10.78 15.19
CA ALA A 21 -1.91 9.37 15.37
C ALA A 21 -3.06 8.50 14.85
N HIS A 22 -4.30 8.92 15.11
CA HIS A 22 -5.46 8.20 14.62
C HIS A 22 -5.54 8.21 13.10
N ALA A 23 -5.28 9.36 12.50
CA ALA A 23 -5.28 9.48 11.06
C ALA A 23 -4.21 8.60 10.41
N GLN A 24 -3.02 8.53 11.00
CA GLN A 24 -1.97 7.68 10.50
C GLN A 24 -2.33 6.20 10.60
N LEU A 25 -3.00 5.84 11.68
CA LEU A 25 -3.43 4.47 11.87
C LEU A 25 -4.47 4.07 10.82
N LEU A 26 -5.41 4.96 10.54
CA LEU A 26 -6.42 4.72 9.52
C LEU A 26 -5.80 4.61 8.14
N GLU A 27 -4.81 5.44 7.84
CA GLU A 27 -4.12 5.39 6.57
C GLU A 27 -3.39 4.06 6.40
N LEU A 28 -2.69 3.61 7.44
CA LEU A 28 -2.00 2.34 7.42
C LEU A 28 -2.97 1.19 7.18
N ALA A 29 -4.09 1.19 7.89
CA ALA A 29 -5.09 0.16 7.73
C ALA A 29 -5.68 0.15 6.32
N SER A 30 -5.93 1.33 5.78
CA SER A 30 -6.44 1.47 4.42
C SER A 30 -5.44 0.95 3.39
N ASN A 31 -4.15 1.25 3.59
CA ASN A 31 -3.10 0.76 2.71
C ASN A 31 -3.01 -0.76 2.74
N MET A 32 -3.09 -1.34 3.92
CA MET A 32 -3.05 -2.80 4.07
C MET A 32 -4.23 -3.45 3.37
N GLU A 33 -5.39 -2.85 3.47
CA GLU A 33 -6.59 -3.33 2.79
C GLU A 33 -6.40 -3.28 1.27
N THR A 34 -5.90 -2.17 0.76
CA THR A 34 -5.66 -2.02 -0.67
C THR A 34 -4.63 -3.04 -1.16
N GLU A 35 -3.55 -3.24 -0.42
CA GLU A 35 -2.55 -4.25 -0.76
C GLU A 35 -3.18 -5.63 -0.85
N THR A 36 -4.00 -5.99 0.12
CA THR A 36 -4.65 -7.29 0.14
C THR A 36 -5.59 -7.47 -1.05
N VAL A 37 -6.36 -6.44 -1.37
CA VAL A 37 -7.27 -6.50 -2.51
C VAL A 37 -6.49 -6.70 -3.80
N ILE A 38 -5.41 -5.95 -3.99
CA ILE A 38 -4.57 -6.08 -5.19
C ILE A 38 -4.00 -7.49 -5.29
N GLU A 39 -3.44 -8.00 -4.20
CA GLU A 39 -2.87 -9.34 -4.17
C GLU A 39 -3.91 -10.39 -4.55
N ASN A 40 -5.09 -10.28 -3.97
CA ASN A 40 -6.15 -11.25 -4.24
C ASN A 40 -6.67 -11.17 -5.67
N LEU A 41 -6.79 -9.95 -6.21
CA LEU A 41 -7.24 -9.79 -7.58
C LEU A 41 -6.22 -10.36 -8.57
N LEU A 42 -4.95 -10.16 -8.30
CA LEU A 42 -3.90 -10.70 -9.17
C LEU A 42 -3.83 -12.22 -9.06
N LYS A 43 -3.98 -12.76 -7.87
CA LYS A 43 -4.04 -14.21 -7.71
C LYS A 43 -5.23 -14.80 -8.47
N ALA A 44 -6.34 -14.10 -8.47
CA ALA A 44 -7.53 -14.55 -9.22
C ALA A 44 -7.28 -14.55 -10.72
N LYS A 45 -6.34 -13.74 -11.20
CA LYS A 45 -5.96 -13.73 -12.61
C LYS A 45 -4.98 -14.85 -12.98
N GLY A 46 -4.51 -15.60 -12.00
CA GLY A 46 -3.64 -16.73 -12.25
C GLY A 46 -2.21 -16.58 -11.77
N PHE A 47 -1.87 -15.46 -11.14
CA PHE A 47 -0.54 -15.28 -10.56
C PHE A 47 -0.47 -16.03 -9.24
N ASN A 48 0.56 -16.86 -9.06
CA ASN A 48 0.64 -17.75 -7.91
C ASN A 48 0.87 -17.03 -6.60
N GLU A 49 1.92 -16.24 -6.54
CA GLU A 49 2.25 -15.47 -5.34
C GLU A 49 2.46 -14.03 -5.73
N VAL A 50 1.82 -13.14 -4.99
CA VAL A 50 1.91 -11.71 -5.26
C VAL A 50 2.05 -10.99 -3.93
N ILE A 51 2.98 -10.07 -3.87
CA ILE A 51 3.17 -9.21 -2.71
C ILE A 51 3.04 -7.78 -3.18
N ALA A 52 2.16 -7.03 -2.53
CA ALA A 52 1.98 -5.61 -2.80
C ALA A 52 2.44 -4.82 -1.59
N ILE A 53 3.30 -3.85 -1.82
CA ILE A 53 3.84 -3.02 -0.75
C ILE A 53 3.60 -1.56 -1.12
N MET A 54 2.72 -0.90 -0.38
CA MET A 54 2.41 0.50 -0.61
C MET A 54 3.33 1.39 0.20
N HIS A 55 3.85 2.39 -0.48
CA HIS A 55 4.60 3.47 0.14
C HIS A 55 3.80 4.75 -0.03
N LYS A 56 4.28 5.82 0.55
CA LYS A 56 3.59 7.09 0.47
C LYS A 56 3.38 7.55 -0.97
N ASN A 57 4.41 7.38 -1.81
CA ASN A 57 4.40 7.92 -3.17
C ASN A 57 4.46 6.87 -4.25
N ASN A 58 4.56 5.60 -3.89
CA ASN A 58 4.62 4.55 -4.91
C ASN A 58 4.13 3.22 -4.33
N ILE A 59 3.99 2.25 -5.22
CA ILE A 59 3.62 0.90 -4.82
C ILE A 59 4.52 -0.08 -5.57
N ASN A 60 5.01 -1.08 -4.86
CA ASN A 60 5.83 -2.15 -5.42
C ASN A 60 5.01 -3.42 -5.46
N ILE A 61 5.01 -4.07 -6.62
CA ILE A 61 4.30 -5.34 -6.81
C ILE A 61 5.34 -6.39 -7.14
N ILE A 62 5.43 -7.42 -6.31
CA ILE A 62 6.34 -8.53 -6.53
C ILE A 62 5.51 -9.73 -6.94
N VAL A 63 5.81 -10.28 -8.11
CA VAL A 63 5.05 -11.39 -8.67
C VAL A 63 5.96 -12.59 -8.82
N GLU A 64 5.52 -13.75 -8.33
CA GLU A 64 6.30 -14.97 -8.48
C GLU A 64 6.16 -15.51 -9.90
N LYS A 65 7.05 -15.04 -10.76
CA LYS A 65 7.12 -15.45 -12.13
C LYS A 65 8.51 -15.18 -12.65
N GLN A 66 9.00 -16.03 -13.54
CA GLN A 66 10.34 -15.84 -14.08
C GLN A 66 10.37 -14.62 -15.01
N GLU A 67 9.34 -14.50 -15.84
CA GLU A 67 9.20 -13.38 -16.76
C GLU A 67 7.73 -13.01 -16.86
N LEU A 68 7.49 -11.74 -17.13
CA LEU A 68 6.14 -11.24 -17.36
C LEU A 68 6.00 -10.84 -18.82
N THR A 69 4.94 -11.30 -19.45
CA THR A 69 4.63 -10.89 -20.81
C THR A 69 4.08 -9.46 -20.79
N THR A 70 4.06 -8.84 -21.99
CA THR A 70 3.49 -7.50 -22.11
C THR A 70 2.03 -7.48 -21.68
N GLU A 71 1.28 -8.52 -22.00
CA GLU A 71 -0.12 -8.62 -21.60
C GLU A 71 -0.25 -8.73 -20.10
N GLU A 72 0.59 -9.53 -19.47
CA GLU A 72 0.57 -9.69 -18.02
C GLU A 72 0.91 -8.38 -17.32
N LEU A 73 1.91 -7.68 -17.82
CA LEU A 73 2.26 -6.37 -17.27
C LEU A 73 1.10 -5.40 -17.38
N ALA A 74 0.42 -5.40 -18.53
CA ALA A 74 -0.73 -4.51 -18.73
C ALA A 74 -1.86 -4.84 -17.76
N GLN A 75 -2.12 -6.13 -17.52
CA GLN A 75 -3.14 -6.54 -16.58
C GLN A 75 -2.81 -6.11 -15.17
N ILE A 76 -1.56 -6.30 -14.77
CA ILE A 76 -1.13 -5.90 -13.43
C ILE A 76 -1.25 -4.40 -13.26
N LEU A 77 -0.77 -3.63 -14.24
CA LEU A 77 -0.84 -2.17 -14.18
C LEU A 77 -2.28 -1.70 -14.09
N GLU A 78 -3.18 -2.28 -14.87
CA GLU A 78 -4.57 -1.86 -14.84
C GLU A 78 -5.19 -2.07 -13.46
N ILE A 79 -4.97 -3.23 -12.87
CA ILE A 79 -5.52 -3.54 -11.56
C ILE A 79 -4.91 -2.63 -10.50
N VAL A 80 -3.61 -2.47 -10.52
CA VAL A 80 -2.92 -1.67 -9.50
C VAL A 80 -3.31 -0.20 -9.60
N LYS A 81 -3.40 0.34 -10.81
CA LYS A 81 -3.83 1.72 -11.00
C LYS A 81 -5.24 1.94 -10.47
N ARG A 82 -6.13 1.01 -10.78
CA ARG A 82 -7.53 1.14 -10.38
C ARG A 82 -7.69 1.08 -8.86
N GLU A 83 -6.98 0.15 -8.23
CA GLU A 83 -7.16 -0.06 -6.80
C GLU A 83 -6.36 0.92 -5.94
N SER A 84 -5.16 1.27 -6.36
CA SER A 84 -4.29 2.14 -5.56
C SER A 84 -4.40 3.61 -5.94
N GLN A 85 -4.90 3.91 -7.14
CA GLN A 85 -5.01 5.26 -7.65
C GLN A 85 -3.65 5.90 -7.97
N PHE A 86 -2.58 5.11 -7.98
CA PHE A 86 -1.27 5.61 -8.38
C PHE A 86 -1.16 5.67 -9.90
N ASP A 87 -0.35 6.61 -10.39
CA ASP A 87 0.00 6.67 -11.79
C ASP A 87 1.00 5.57 -12.14
N THR A 88 1.05 5.23 -13.42
CA THR A 88 1.99 4.21 -13.90
C THR A 88 3.42 4.49 -13.47
N ASN A 89 3.82 5.75 -13.45
CA ASN A 89 5.18 6.13 -13.05
C ASN A 89 5.50 5.78 -11.61
N ASN A 90 4.48 5.58 -10.80
CA ASN A 90 4.65 5.31 -9.38
C ASN A 90 4.37 3.85 -9.04
N ILE A 91 4.20 3.01 -10.06
CA ILE A 91 3.97 1.58 -9.89
C ILE A 91 5.20 0.84 -10.39
N VAL A 92 5.80 0.04 -9.51
CA VAL A 92 6.97 -0.76 -9.84
C VAL A 92 6.60 -2.23 -9.75
N ILE A 93 6.88 -2.99 -10.79
CA ILE A 93 6.54 -4.40 -10.86
C ILE A 93 7.82 -5.22 -10.99
N PHE A 94 7.99 -6.16 -10.07
CA PHE A 94 9.17 -7.03 -10.04
C PHE A 94 8.75 -8.46 -10.30
N PRO A 95 9.16 -9.07 -11.42
CA PRO A 95 9.04 -10.51 -11.55
C PRO A 95 10.11 -11.18 -10.68
N ARG A 96 9.75 -12.25 -10.03
CA ARG A 96 10.66 -12.95 -9.14
C ARG A 96 10.41 -14.43 -9.24
N LYS A 97 11.49 -15.19 -9.30
CA LYS A 97 11.38 -16.64 -9.36
C LYS A 97 10.80 -17.23 -8.11
#